data_f96334934cf9646d0277ba7a4ac7d466
#
_entry.id   f96334934cf9646d0277ba7a4ac7d466
#
_cell.length_a   1.000
_cell.length_b   1.000
_cell.length_c   1.000
_cell.angle_alpha   90.00
_cell.angle_beta   90.00
_cell.angle_gamma   90.00
#
_symmetry.space_group_name_H-M   'P 1'
#
loop_
_entity.id
_entity.type
_entity.pdbx_description
1 polymer ?
#
loop_
_entity_poly.entity_id
_entity_poly.type
_entity_poly.pdbx_seq_one_letter_code
_entity_poly.pdbx_strand_id
1 'polypeptide(L)'
;TWHDPASAGFLAALDMEPQDFARWQALAAFDAAQNATFMARGEAMDEKFRKLASDMAEGALPLCFNGQDGLMLNAPSAFHSLLGEMLSQKSGSFALLWSAGKGGVVKVGLRSQRGYDCIPLAHSMGGGGHAQACGFRMPVSRLPELLSGRFEA
;
A
#
# COMPACT_ATOMS: atom_id res chain seq x y z
N THR A 1 -10.81 12.70 3.22
CA THR A 1 -9.57 13.34 2.80
C THR A 1 -8.44 12.99 3.76
N TRP A 2 -7.84 11.82 3.54
CA TRP A 2 -6.76 11.29 4.38
C TRP A 2 -5.36 11.71 3.86
N HIS A 3 -5.28 12.72 2.99
CA HIS A 3 -4.04 13.19 2.37
C HIS A 3 -3.87 14.70 2.59
N ASP A 4 -3.83 15.11 3.86
CA ASP A 4 -3.24 16.40 4.19
C ASP A 4 -1.70 16.20 4.20
N PRO A 5 -0.96 16.86 3.30
CA PRO A 5 0.50 16.79 3.27
C PRO A 5 1.15 17.17 4.61
N ALA A 6 0.52 18.07 5.36
CA ALA A 6 1.01 18.47 6.68
C ALA A 6 0.90 17.33 7.72
N SER A 7 -0.06 16.41 7.57
CA SER A 7 -0.20 15.28 8.48
C SER A 7 0.74 14.10 8.15
N ALA A 8 1.21 13.98 6.91
CA ALA A 8 2.06 12.87 6.48
C ALA A 8 3.39 12.85 7.24
N GLY A 9 4.06 13.99 7.34
CA GLY A 9 5.30 14.12 8.12
C GLY A 9 5.09 13.81 9.60
N PHE A 10 4.02 14.34 10.21
CA PHE A 10 3.69 14.04 11.60
C PHE A 10 3.49 12.55 11.84
N LEU A 11 2.70 11.89 10.99
CA LEU A 11 2.42 10.46 11.10
C LEU A 11 3.67 9.61 10.87
N ALA A 12 4.54 9.98 9.93
CA ALA A 12 5.80 9.28 9.70
C ALA A 12 6.75 9.37 10.91
N ALA A 13 6.81 10.53 11.57
CA ALA A 13 7.58 10.68 12.80
C ALA A 13 6.94 9.91 13.96
N LEU A 14 5.61 9.94 14.08
CA LEU A 14 4.86 9.26 15.14
C LEU A 14 4.98 7.74 15.08
N ASP A 15 5.02 7.16 13.88
CA ASP A 15 5.18 5.72 13.66
C ASP A 15 6.49 5.16 14.22
N MET A 16 7.49 6.03 14.40
CA MET A 16 8.78 5.69 15.00
C MET A 16 8.82 5.82 16.53
N GLU A 17 7.76 6.34 17.11
CA GLU A 17 7.68 6.53 18.56
C GLU A 17 7.05 5.31 19.25
N PRO A 18 7.41 5.03 20.50
CA PRO A 18 6.71 4.02 21.28
C PRO A 18 5.20 4.28 21.35
N GLN A 19 4.41 3.25 21.15
CA GLN A 19 2.95 3.34 21.25
C GLN A 19 2.52 3.25 22.71
N ASP A 20 2.90 4.25 23.51
CA ASP A 20 2.50 4.35 24.91
C ASP A 20 1.92 5.74 25.22
N PHE A 21 1.06 5.77 26.23
CA PHE A 21 0.31 6.97 26.58
C PHE A 21 1.19 8.09 27.15
N ALA A 22 2.23 7.74 27.90
CA ALA A 22 3.16 8.73 28.49
C ALA A 22 3.95 9.43 27.38
N ARG A 23 4.39 8.67 26.36
CA ARG A 23 5.08 9.26 25.21
C ARG A 23 4.15 10.19 24.41
N TRP A 24 2.91 9.80 24.18
CA TRP A 24 1.94 10.62 23.46
C TRP A 24 1.59 11.91 24.23
N GLN A 25 1.47 11.84 25.55
CA GLN A 25 1.30 13.04 26.36
C GLN A 25 2.53 13.98 26.25
N ALA A 26 3.74 13.43 26.25
CA ALA A 26 4.96 14.22 26.07
C ALA A 26 4.99 14.90 24.68
N LEU A 27 4.59 14.22 23.61
CA LEU A 27 4.48 14.80 22.28
C LEU A 27 3.44 15.92 22.23
N ALA A 28 2.29 15.75 22.88
CA ALA A 28 1.25 16.76 22.96
C ALA A 28 1.67 18.02 23.74
N ALA A 29 2.70 17.91 24.58
CA ALA A 29 3.26 19.01 25.36
C ALA A 29 4.47 19.71 24.67
N PHE A 30 4.82 19.33 23.46
CA PHE A 30 5.92 19.92 22.71
C PHE A 30 5.70 21.42 22.49
N ASP A 31 6.74 22.19 22.69
CA ASP A 31 6.78 23.60 22.28
C ASP A 31 6.94 23.74 20.75
N ALA A 32 6.91 24.96 20.25
CA ALA A 32 7.00 25.24 18.82
C ALA A 32 8.30 24.72 18.17
N ALA A 33 9.43 24.81 18.89
CA ALA A 33 10.74 24.36 18.37
C ALA A 33 10.82 22.83 18.34
N GLN A 34 10.31 22.16 19.38
CA GLN A 34 10.22 20.71 19.46
C GLN A 34 9.29 20.16 18.36
N ASN A 35 8.13 20.78 18.16
CA ASN A 35 7.22 20.43 17.07
C ASN A 35 7.87 20.60 15.70
N ALA A 36 8.56 21.73 15.45
CA ALA A 36 9.25 21.96 14.18
C ALA A 36 10.31 20.88 13.90
N THR A 37 11.09 20.50 14.93
CA THR A 37 12.09 19.42 14.80
C THR A 37 11.44 18.07 14.54
N PHE A 38 10.34 17.75 15.24
CA PHE A 38 9.59 16.51 15.06
C PHE A 38 9.00 16.42 13.65
N MET A 39 8.41 17.51 13.16
CA MET A 39 7.84 17.60 11.81
C MET A 39 8.92 17.45 10.73
N ALA A 40 10.04 18.18 10.83
CA ALA A 40 11.14 18.10 9.88
C ALA A 40 11.72 16.67 9.77
N ARG A 41 11.82 15.95 10.90
CA ARG A 41 12.20 14.54 10.92
C ARG A 41 11.22 13.68 10.13
N GLY A 42 9.93 13.85 10.37
CA GLY A 42 8.89 13.08 9.70
C GLY A 42 8.78 13.39 8.21
N GLU A 43 8.93 14.63 7.82
CA GLU A 43 8.95 15.06 6.42
C GLU A 43 10.09 14.38 5.64
N ALA A 44 11.31 14.37 6.21
CA ALA A 44 12.45 13.69 5.61
C ALA A 44 12.23 12.15 5.48
N MET A 45 11.54 11.55 6.45
CA MET A 45 11.19 10.13 6.42
C MET A 45 10.13 9.83 5.36
N ASP A 46 9.07 10.63 5.28
CA ASP A 46 8.02 10.50 4.26
C ASP A 46 8.58 10.71 2.84
N GLU A 47 9.43 11.72 2.66
CA GLU A 47 10.12 11.95 1.39
C GLU A 47 10.94 10.73 0.95
N LYS A 48 11.73 10.16 1.85
CA LYS A 48 12.50 8.94 1.57
C LYS A 48 11.61 7.75 1.25
N PHE A 49 10.52 7.57 2.00
CA PHE A 49 9.57 6.48 1.79
C PHE A 49 8.88 6.59 0.43
N ARG A 50 8.46 7.81 0.04
CA ARG A 50 7.88 8.10 -1.27
C ARG A 50 8.88 7.89 -2.41
N LYS A 51 10.13 8.30 -2.23
CA LYS A 51 11.19 8.04 -3.21
C LYS A 51 11.39 6.55 -3.44
N LEU A 52 11.46 5.74 -2.37
CA LEU A 52 11.58 4.30 -2.47
C LEU A 52 10.37 3.67 -3.17
N ALA A 53 9.16 4.10 -2.83
CA ALA A 53 7.95 3.63 -3.50
C ALA A 53 7.94 3.98 -5.00
N SER A 54 8.37 5.20 -5.36
CA SER A 54 8.49 5.62 -6.76
C SER A 54 9.47 4.74 -7.55
N ASP A 55 10.64 4.47 -6.98
CA ASP A 55 11.62 3.60 -7.60
C ASP A 55 11.09 2.16 -7.78
N MET A 56 10.38 1.64 -6.77
CA MET A 56 9.74 0.32 -6.86
C MET A 56 8.64 0.28 -7.93
N ALA A 57 7.85 1.36 -8.05
CA ALA A 57 6.74 1.44 -9.00
C ALA A 57 7.18 1.35 -10.48
N GLU A 58 8.45 1.67 -10.79
CA GLU A 58 9.03 1.49 -12.13
C GLU A 58 9.07 0.01 -12.55
N GLY A 59 9.17 -0.90 -11.58
CA GLY A 59 9.15 -2.35 -11.80
C GLY A 59 7.76 -2.97 -11.96
N ALA A 60 6.69 -2.17 -12.00
CA ALA A 60 5.34 -2.69 -12.15
C ALA A 60 5.10 -3.32 -13.52
N LEU A 61 4.41 -4.45 -13.54
CA LEU A 61 4.10 -5.22 -14.73
C LEU A 61 2.61 -5.14 -15.07
N PRO A 62 2.24 -5.20 -16.35
CA PRO A 62 0.83 -5.33 -16.75
C PRO A 62 0.23 -6.64 -16.23
N LEU A 63 -1.03 -6.60 -15.85
CA LEU A 63 -1.82 -7.75 -15.42
C LEU A 63 -3.23 -7.67 -15.99
N CYS A 64 -3.68 -8.74 -16.60
CA CYS A 64 -5.10 -8.98 -16.88
C CYS A 64 -5.64 -9.97 -15.85
N PHE A 65 -6.54 -9.52 -14.97
CA PHE A 65 -7.16 -10.35 -13.94
C PHE A 65 -8.67 -10.46 -14.21
N ASN A 66 -9.15 -11.69 -14.47
CA ASN A 66 -10.54 -11.96 -14.87
C ASN A 66 -11.01 -11.03 -16.01
N GLY A 67 -10.17 -10.83 -17.03
CA GLY A 67 -10.49 -9.96 -18.17
C GLY A 67 -10.41 -8.45 -17.88
N GLN A 68 -9.94 -8.04 -16.73
CA GLN A 68 -9.75 -6.64 -16.37
C GLN A 68 -8.27 -6.28 -16.30
N ASP A 69 -7.87 -5.23 -17.00
CA ASP A 69 -6.49 -4.79 -17.07
C ASP A 69 -6.12 -3.90 -15.87
N GLY A 70 -4.93 -4.13 -15.32
CA GLY A 70 -4.35 -3.39 -14.21
C GLY A 70 -2.83 -3.50 -14.20
N LEU A 71 -2.23 -3.12 -13.08
CA LEU A 71 -0.79 -3.27 -12.85
C LEU A 71 -0.54 -4.15 -11.64
N MET A 72 0.54 -4.94 -11.68
CA MET A 72 0.98 -5.73 -10.53
C MET A 72 2.41 -5.41 -10.14
N LEU A 73 2.71 -5.60 -8.85
CA LEU A 73 4.06 -5.43 -8.32
C LEU A 73 4.27 -6.32 -7.10
N ASN A 74 5.45 -6.93 -6.99
CA ASN A 74 5.90 -7.53 -5.74
C ASN A 74 6.38 -6.43 -4.80
N ALA A 75 5.79 -6.33 -3.63
CA ALA A 75 6.16 -5.32 -2.65
C ALA A 75 5.89 -5.78 -1.21
N PRO A 76 6.71 -5.37 -0.23
CA PRO A 76 6.39 -5.51 1.18
C PRO A 76 5.07 -4.81 1.54
N SER A 77 4.31 -5.39 2.47
CA SER A 77 2.98 -4.87 2.85
C SER A 77 2.99 -3.42 3.34
N ALA A 78 4.11 -2.96 3.91
CA ALA A 78 4.28 -1.56 4.35
C ALA A 78 4.11 -0.55 3.19
N PHE A 79 4.41 -0.95 1.96
CA PHE A 79 4.29 -0.11 0.78
C PHE A 79 2.94 -0.25 0.05
N HIS A 80 2.09 -1.21 0.42
CA HIS A 80 0.88 -1.54 -0.34
C HIS A 80 -0.09 -0.35 -0.49
N SER A 81 -0.23 0.52 0.50
CA SER A 81 -1.12 1.67 0.38
C SER A 81 -0.58 2.70 -0.61
N LEU A 82 0.68 3.10 -0.46
CA LEU A 82 1.29 4.11 -1.31
C LEU A 82 1.49 3.62 -2.75
N LEU A 83 2.06 2.43 -2.93
CA LEU A 83 2.22 1.82 -4.25
C LEU A 83 0.88 1.53 -4.93
N GLY A 84 -0.12 1.11 -4.15
CA GLY A 84 -1.45 0.85 -4.65
C GLY A 84 -2.12 2.12 -5.19
N GLU A 85 -1.98 3.23 -4.50
CA GLU A 85 -2.43 4.54 -4.97
C GLU A 85 -1.74 4.93 -6.29
N MET A 86 -0.40 4.91 -6.30
CA MET A 86 0.40 5.28 -7.48
C MET A 86 0.08 4.42 -8.71
N LEU A 87 0.04 3.10 -8.53
CA LEU A 87 -0.15 2.17 -9.63
C LEU A 87 -1.61 2.09 -10.11
N SER A 88 -2.60 2.21 -9.22
CA SER A 88 -4.00 2.28 -9.63
C SER A 88 -4.31 3.58 -10.37
N GLN A 89 -3.67 4.68 -10.00
CA GLN A 89 -3.74 5.92 -10.75
C GLN A 89 -3.11 5.78 -12.14
N LYS A 90 -1.94 5.14 -12.22
CA LYS A 90 -1.24 4.90 -13.49
C LYS A 90 -1.99 3.94 -14.42
N SER A 91 -2.63 2.89 -13.88
CA SER A 91 -3.43 1.94 -14.67
C SER A 91 -4.80 2.47 -15.08
N GLY A 92 -5.34 3.44 -14.34
CA GLY A 92 -6.72 3.91 -14.49
C GLY A 92 -7.77 2.91 -13.99
N SER A 93 -7.36 1.82 -13.33
CA SER A 93 -8.22 0.73 -12.85
C SER A 93 -7.78 0.27 -11.45
N PHE A 94 -7.07 -0.84 -11.38
CA PHE A 94 -6.57 -1.37 -10.13
C PHE A 94 -5.06 -1.63 -10.14
N ALA A 95 -4.50 -1.71 -8.96
CA ALA A 95 -3.16 -2.24 -8.69
C ALA A 95 -3.25 -3.50 -7.84
N LEU A 96 -2.54 -4.55 -8.23
CA LEU A 96 -2.35 -5.77 -7.47
C LEU A 96 -0.94 -5.79 -6.87
N LEU A 97 -0.87 -5.79 -5.55
CA LEU A 97 0.39 -5.85 -4.81
C LEU A 97 0.48 -7.19 -4.10
N TRP A 98 1.60 -7.88 -4.23
CA TRP A 98 1.74 -9.19 -3.61
C TRP A 98 3.05 -9.35 -2.84
N SER A 99 3.01 -10.19 -1.83
CA SER A 99 4.18 -10.59 -1.07
C SER A 99 4.07 -12.05 -0.63
N ALA A 100 5.22 -12.73 -0.55
CA ALA A 100 5.27 -14.07 0.00
C ALA A 100 5.01 -14.04 1.52
N GLY A 101 4.17 -14.93 1.98
CA GLY A 101 3.89 -15.16 3.40
C GLY A 101 4.48 -16.47 3.89
N LYS A 102 4.37 -16.72 5.19
CA LYS A 102 4.77 -18.00 5.79
C LYS A 102 3.87 -19.14 5.28
N GLY A 103 4.41 -20.35 5.23
CA GLY A 103 3.64 -21.56 4.91
C GLY A 103 3.21 -21.68 3.43
N GLY A 104 3.97 -21.11 2.49
CA GLY A 104 3.67 -21.24 1.07
C GLY A 104 2.45 -20.43 0.62
N VAL A 105 2.11 -19.38 1.33
CA VAL A 105 0.99 -18.50 1.03
C VAL A 105 1.50 -17.19 0.41
N VAL A 106 0.85 -16.73 -0.64
CA VAL A 106 1.02 -15.38 -1.19
C VAL A 106 -0.14 -14.52 -0.70
N LYS A 107 0.21 -13.37 -0.11
CA LYS A 107 -0.75 -12.33 0.27
C LYS A 107 -0.89 -11.35 -0.88
N VAL A 108 -2.11 -11.08 -1.29
CA VAL A 108 -2.44 -10.15 -2.37
C VAL A 108 -3.31 -9.03 -1.84
N GLY A 109 -2.90 -7.80 -2.10
CA GLY A 109 -3.67 -6.59 -1.86
C GLY A 109 -4.08 -5.96 -3.19
N LEU A 110 -5.34 -5.58 -3.29
CA LEU A 110 -5.87 -4.82 -4.41
C LEU A 110 -6.14 -3.38 -3.96
N ARG A 111 -5.79 -2.43 -4.79
CA ARG A 111 -6.07 -1.01 -4.59
C ARG A 111 -6.62 -0.42 -5.87
N SER A 112 -7.55 0.53 -5.74
CA SER A 112 -8.13 1.23 -6.88
C SER A 112 -8.45 2.68 -6.53
N GLN A 113 -8.76 3.47 -7.55
CA GLN A 113 -9.22 4.84 -7.37
C GLN A 113 -10.75 4.88 -7.16
N ARG A 114 -11.27 6.04 -6.73
CA ARG A 114 -12.72 6.25 -6.66
C ARG A 114 -13.36 6.00 -8.04
N GLY A 115 -14.46 5.27 -8.04
CA GLY A 115 -15.17 4.89 -9.25
C GLY A 115 -14.81 3.51 -9.79
N TYR A 116 -13.78 2.85 -9.25
CA TYR A 116 -13.45 1.47 -9.57
C TYR A 116 -13.58 0.59 -8.33
N ASP A 117 -14.46 -0.41 -8.38
CA ASP A 117 -14.67 -1.38 -7.31
C ASP A 117 -13.84 -2.65 -7.56
N CYS A 118 -12.82 -2.88 -6.73
CA CYS A 118 -11.99 -4.08 -6.82
C CYS A 118 -12.50 -5.27 -5.96
N ILE A 119 -13.62 -5.13 -5.26
CA ILE A 119 -14.21 -6.23 -4.46
C ILE A 119 -14.54 -7.46 -5.31
N PRO A 120 -15.14 -7.34 -6.51
CA PRO A 120 -15.45 -8.53 -7.34
C PRO A 120 -14.21 -9.38 -7.63
N LEU A 121 -13.05 -8.74 -7.88
CA LEU A 121 -11.77 -9.44 -8.08
C LEU A 121 -11.31 -10.16 -6.80
N ALA A 122 -11.43 -9.53 -5.63
CA ALA A 122 -11.07 -10.17 -4.38
C ALA A 122 -12.02 -11.33 -4.03
N HIS A 123 -13.32 -11.16 -4.26
CA HIS A 123 -14.34 -12.18 -3.99
C HIS A 123 -14.17 -13.41 -4.86
N SER A 124 -13.78 -13.27 -6.13
CA SER A 124 -13.52 -14.40 -7.01
C SER A 124 -12.43 -15.35 -6.47
N MET A 125 -11.55 -14.81 -5.62
CA MET A 125 -10.46 -15.55 -4.95
C MET A 125 -10.78 -15.88 -3.48
N GLY A 126 -12.04 -15.73 -3.05
CA GLY A 126 -12.43 -15.97 -1.65
C GLY A 126 -11.93 -14.92 -0.66
N GLY A 127 -11.51 -13.76 -1.15
CA GLY A 127 -11.07 -12.62 -0.35
C GLY A 127 -12.17 -11.61 -0.07
N GLY A 128 -11.79 -10.39 0.31
CA GLY A 128 -12.75 -9.31 0.60
C GLY A 128 -12.06 -8.03 1.06
N GLY A 129 -12.86 -7.08 1.53
CA GLY A 129 -12.40 -5.77 2.00
C GLY A 129 -13.37 -4.65 1.62
N HIS A 130 -12.83 -3.51 1.21
CA HIS A 130 -13.59 -2.34 0.76
C HIS A 130 -13.39 -2.10 -0.74
N ALA A 131 -14.25 -1.33 -1.37
CA ALA A 131 -14.25 -1.09 -2.82
C ALA A 131 -12.88 -0.67 -3.37
N GLN A 132 -12.13 0.19 -2.69
CA GLN A 132 -10.82 0.67 -3.10
C GLN A 132 -9.64 -0.01 -2.38
N ALA A 133 -9.90 -0.92 -1.44
CA ALA A 133 -8.86 -1.58 -0.65
C ALA A 133 -9.34 -2.96 -0.18
N CYS A 134 -9.05 -3.97 -0.96
CA CYS A 134 -9.42 -5.36 -0.67
C CYS A 134 -8.22 -6.29 -0.90
N GLY A 135 -8.40 -7.58 -0.73
CA GLY A 135 -7.34 -8.52 -0.96
C GLY A 135 -7.75 -9.97 -0.72
N PHE A 136 -6.84 -10.86 -1.02
CA PHE A 136 -7.03 -12.30 -0.85
C PHE A 136 -5.70 -13.00 -0.55
N ARG A 137 -5.77 -14.28 -0.34
CA ARG A 137 -4.60 -15.15 -0.18
C ARG A 137 -4.68 -16.27 -1.20
N MET A 138 -3.54 -16.66 -1.75
CA MET A 138 -3.45 -17.80 -2.65
C MET A 138 -2.23 -18.67 -2.32
N PRO A 139 -2.21 -19.95 -2.69
CA PRO A 139 -1.03 -20.79 -2.56
C PRO A 139 0.09 -20.30 -3.49
N VAL A 140 1.35 -20.44 -3.07
CA VAL A 140 2.52 -20.04 -3.87
C VAL A 140 2.60 -20.78 -5.19
N SER A 141 1.98 -21.95 -5.32
CA SER A 141 1.89 -22.71 -6.56
C SER A 141 1.17 -21.96 -7.70
N ARG A 142 0.33 -20.98 -7.40
CA ARG A 142 -0.33 -20.10 -8.39
C ARG A 142 0.50 -18.87 -8.79
N LEU A 143 1.66 -18.66 -8.16
CA LEU A 143 2.50 -17.51 -8.48
C LEU A 143 2.99 -17.48 -9.94
N PRO A 144 3.39 -18.59 -10.59
CA PRO A 144 3.74 -18.58 -12.00
C PRO A 144 2.61 -18.11 -12.93
N GLU A 145 1.35 -18.45 -12.59
CA GLU A 145 0.17 -17.99 -13.31
C GLU A 145 0.02 -16.45 -13.17
N LEU A 146 0.10 -15.92 -11.96
CA LEU A 146 0.08 -14.47 -11.74
C LEU A 146 1.19 -13.76 -12.53
N LEU A 147 2.42 -14.29 -12.49
CA LEU A 147 3.58 -13.72 -13.17
C LEU A 147 3.52 -13.81 -14.70
N SER A 148 2.66 -14.65 -15.25
CA SER A 148 2.42 -14.68 -16.70
C SER A 148 1.72 -13.43 -17.24
N GLY A 149 1.20 -12.58 -16.35
CA GLY A 149 0.43 -11.38 -16.70
C GLY A 149 -1.05 -11.67 -17.03
N ARG A 150 -1.47 -12.93 -16.95
CA ARG A 150 -2.88 -13.34 -17.05
C ARG A 150 -3.25 -14.18 -15.85
N PHE A 151 -4.27 -13.76 -15.12
CA PHE A 151 -4.69 -14.41 -13.90
C PHE A 151 -6.21 -14.59 -13.88
N GLU A 152 -6.65 -15.81 -13.68
CA GLU A 152 -8.06 -16.17 -13.60
C GLU A 152 -8.36 -16.78 -12.22
N ALA A 153 -9.57 -16.56 -11.72
CA ALA A 153 -10.00 -17.06 -10.41
C ALA A 153 -10.41 -18.53 -10.45
#